data_050388cb55d2724da2d4ea4f8b83372b
#
_entry.id   050388cb55d2724da2d4ea4f8b83372b
#
_cell.length_a   1.000
_cell.length_b   1.000
_cell.length_c   1.000
_cell.angle_alpha   90.00
_cell.angle_beta   90.00
_cell.angle_gamma   90.00
#
_symmetry.space_group_name_H-M   'P 1'
#
loop_
_entity.id
_entity.type
_entity.pdbx_description
1 polymer ?
#
loop_
_entity_poly.entity_id
_entity_poly.type
_entity_poly.pdbx_seq_one_letter_code
_entity_poly.pdbx_strand_id
1 'polypeptide(L)'
;GIDLLVIDEISMVRADLLDAIDDVLRRFRDRSKPFGGVQLLMIGDLQQLAPVIKDEEWQMLNSYYDTPYFFSSRALRQSEYCTLELKTVYRQSDTHFLDMLNRIRENRCDKTLLDELNRRYIPNFNPSKEEGYIQLTTHNYQAQRINEHELAQLPGRSFTFRAQIDGKFPEYSYPTDEVLELKRGAQV
;
A
#
# COMPACT_ATOMS: atom_id res chain seq x y z
N GLY A 1 -11.85 -18.12 -18.63
CA GLY A 1 -12.25 -17.33 -17.47
C GLY A 1 -11.21 -17.46 -16.36
N ILE A 2 -11.25 -16.59 -15.36
CA ILE A 2 -10.37 -16.69 -14.20
C ILE A 2 -11.00 -17.62 -13.15
N ASP A 3 -10.20 -18.49 -12.53
CA ASP A 3 -10.65 -19.41 -11.49
C ASP A 3 -10.14 -19.00 -10.12
N LEU A 4 -9.07 -18.20 -10.05
CA LEU A 4 -8.50 -17.64 -8.85
C LEU A 4 -8.22 -16.14 -9.06
N LEU A 5 -8.61 -15.32 -8.11
CA LEU A 5 -8.22 -13.91 -7.99
C LEU A 5 -7.37 -13.74 -6.73
N VAL A 6 -6.15 -13.26 -6.89
CA VAL A 6 -5.26 -12.91 -5.79
C VAL A 6 -5.32 -11.40 -5.58
N ILE A 7 -5.60 -10.99 -4.35
CA ILE A 7 -5.60 -9.58 -3.93
C ILE A 7 -4.52 -9.43 -2.87
N ASP A 8 -3.42 -8.82 -3.26
CA ASP A 8 -2.34 -8.48 -2.32
C ASP A 8 -2.64 -7.14 -1.62
N GLU A 9 -2.02 -6.92 -0.46
CA GLU A 9 -2.25 -5.73 0.38
C GLU A 9 -3.74 -5.46 0.66
N ILE A 10 -4.50 -6.51 0.95
CA ILE A 10 -5.96 -6.41 1.17
C ILE A 10 -6.34 -5.43 2.27
N SER A 11 -5.45 -5.16 3.23
CA SER A 11 -5.66 -4.16 4.29
C SER A 11 -5.92 -2.75 3.75
N MET A 12 -5.42 -2.43 2.56
CA MET A 12 -5.60 -1.15 1.88
C MET A 12 -6.84 -1.11 0.97
N VAL A 13 -7.50 -2.24 0.77
CA VAL A 13 -8.69 -2.34 -0.09
C VAL A 13 -9.94 -1.94 0.69
N ARG A 14 -10.70 -0.99 0.15
CA ARG A 14 -11.96 -0.54 0.73
C ARG A 14 -13.08 -1.58 0.53
N ALA A 15 -14.05 -1.58 1.46
CA ALA A 15 -15.20 -2.48 1.43
C ALA A 15 -16.03 -2.32 0.13
N ASP A 16 -16.27 -1.07 -0.29
CA ASP A 16 -17.00 -0.76 -1.51
C ASP A 16 -16.29 -1.21 -2.77
N LEU A 17 -14.96 -1.13 -2.80
CA LEU A 17 -14.16 -1.64 -3.92
C LEU A 17 -14.24 -3.17 -4.01
N LEU A 18 -14.19 -3.87 -2.86
CA LEU A 18 -14.33 -5.32 -2.86
C LEU A 18 -15.73 -5.76 -3.32
N ASP A 19 -16.79 -5.03 -2.94
CA ASP A 19 -18.15 -5.27 -3.44
C ASP A 19 -18.27 -4.97 -4.95
N ALA A 20 -17.59 -3.93 -5.45
CA ALA A 20 -17.55 -3.65 -6.89
C ALA A 20 -16.83 -4.77 -7.67
N ILE A 21 -15.79 -5.38 -7.10
CA ILE A 21 -15.13 -6.58 -7.67
C ILE A 21 -16.12 -7.74 -7.73
N ASP A 22 -16.89 -7.97 -6.66
CA ASP A 22 -17.97 -8.98 -6.64
C ASP A 22 -18.99 -8.76 -7.77
N ASP A 23 -19.49 -7.54 -7.90
CA ASP A 23 -20.46 -7.18 -8.92
C ASP A 23 -19.94 -7.45 -10.34
N VAL A 24 -18.68 -7.10 -10.61
CA VAL A 24 -18.06 -7.37 -11.90
C VAL A 24 -17.93 -8.88 -12.14
N LEU A 25 -17.42 -9.62 -11.16
CA LEU A 25 -17.24 -11.07 -11.29
C LEU A 25 -18.59 -11.79 -11.48
N ARG A 26 -19.63 -11.43 -10.73
CA ARG A 26 -20.98 -11.97 -10.92
C ARG A 26 -21.53 -11.69 -12.31
N ARG A 27 -21.26 -10.52 -12.88
CA ARG A 27 -21.75 -10.15 -14.22
C ARG A 27 -21.17 -11.06 -15.31
N PHE A 28 -19.89 -11.45 -15.16
CA PHE A 28 -19.19 -12.23 -16.20
C PHE A 28 -19.09 -13.73 -15.90
N ARG A 29 -19.52 -14.18 -14.72
CA ARG A 29 -19.48 -15.58 -14.27
C ARG A 29 -20.85 -16.04 -13.78
N ASP A 30 -20.96 -16.42 -12.53
CA ASP A 30 -22.19 -16.91 -11.91
C ASP A 30 -22.82 -15.84 -11.03
N ARG A 31 -23.97 -15.31 -11.47
CA ARG A 31 -24.69 -14.24 -10.74
C ARG A 31 -25.22 -14.68 -9.38
N SER A 32 -25.40 -15.97 -9.16
CA SER A 32 -25.96 -16.51 -7.93
C SER A 32 -24.92 -16.69 -6.81
N LYS A 33 -23.62 -16.66 -7.14
CA LYS A 33 -22.55 -16.94 -6.20
C LYS A 33 -21.75 -15.68 -5.87
N PRO A 34 -21.32 -15.50 -4.60
CA PRO A 34 -20.35 -14.46 -4.26
C PRO A 34 -19.11 -14.57 -5.16
N PHE A 35 -18.63 -13.42 -5.60
CA PHE A 35 -17.49 -13.28 -6.51
C PHE A 35 -17.61 -14.11 -7.80
N GLY A 36 -18.87 -14.34 -8.23
CA GLY A 36 -19.12 -15.16 -9.42
C GLY A 36 -18.67 -16.62 -9.31
N GLY A 37 -18.41 -17.12 -8.10
CA GLY A 37 -17.85 -18.43 -7.84
C GLY A 37 -16.33 -18.52 -8.11
N VAL A 38 -15.64 -17.40 -8.30
CA VAL A 38 -14.18 -17.32 -8.38
C VAL A 38 -13.58 -17.46 -6.98
N GLN A 39 -12.55 -18.26 -6.84
CA GLN A 39 -11.82 -18.37 -5.59
C GLN A 39 -11.03 -17.09 -5.34
N LEU A 40 -11.09 -16.56 -4.10
CA LEU A 40 -10.28 -15.42 -3.68
C LEU A 40 -9.13 -15.89 -2.78
N LEU A 41 -7.95 -15.34 -3.03
CA LEU A 41 -6.83 -15.36 -2.09
C LEU A 41 -6.50 -13.92 -1.72
N MET A 42 -6.80 -13.55 -0.49
CA MET A 42 -6.55 -12.22 0.06
C MET A 42 -5.30 -12.29 0.95
N ILE A 43 -4.31 -11.46 0.67
CA ILE A 43 -3.04 -11.41 1.39
C ILE A 43 -2.88 -10.01 1.97
N GLY A 44 -2.46 -9.87 3.22
CA GLY A 44 -2.24 -8.55 3.82
C GLY A 44 -2.01 -8.59 5.32
N ASP A 45 -1.84 -7.42 5.89
CA ASP A 45 -1.60 -7.21 7.31
C ASP A 45 -2.43 -6.02 7.83
N LEU A 46 -3.41 -6.29 8.67
CA LEU A 46 -4.32 -5.26 9.22
C LEU A 46 -3.64 -4.24 10.14
N GLN A 47 -2.40 -4.50 10.56
CA GLN A 47 -1.61 -3.59 11.40
C GLN A 47 -0.65 -2.72 10.57
N GLN A 48 -0.64 -2.89 9.25
CA GLN A 48 0.03 -2.01 8.31
C GLN A 48 -0.92 -0.89 7.84
N LEU A 49 -0.80 -0.48 6.58
CA LEU A 49 -1.58 0.65 6.07
C LEU A 49 -3.08 0.32 5.95
N ALA A 50 -3.89 1.24 6.43
CA ALA A 50 -5.34 1.21 6.31
C ALA A 50 -5.80 1.69 4.92
N PRO A 51 -7.07 1.42 4.54
CA PRO A 51 -7.64 2.00 3.34
C PRO A 51 -7.63 3.54 3.41
N VAL A 52 -7.25 4.17 2.31
CA VAL A 52 -7.33 5.63 2.19
C VAL A 52 -8.74 6.00 1.73
N ILE A 53 -9.41 6.84 2.51
CA ILE A 53 -10.73 7.36 2.20
C ILE A 53 -10.82 8.82 2.64
N LYS A 54 -11.43 9.66 1.82
CA LYS A 54 -11.69 11.07 2.16
C LYS A 54 -12.94 11.16 3.05
N ASP A 55 -12.99 12.15 3.92
CA ASP A 55 -14.14 12.35 4.83
C ASP A 55 -15.47 12.46 4.07
N GLU A 56 -15.49 13.15 2.94
CA GLU A 56 -16.67 13.29 2.09
C GLU A 56 -17.13 11.95 1.52
N GLU A 57 -16.20 11.10 1.09
CA GLU A 57 -16.51 9.76 0.59
C GLU A 57 -17.04 8.87 1.73
N TRP A 58 -16.41 8.97 2.92
CA TRP A 58 -16.86 8.20 4.06
C TRP A 58 -18.27 8.60 4.52
N GLN A 59 -18.61 9.88 4.49
CA GLN A 59 -19.99 10.35 4.77
C GLN A 59 -21.04 9.71 3.87
N MET A 60 -20.70 9.37 2.62
CA MET A 60 -21.62 8.66 1.71
C MET A 60 -21.65 7.16 1.98
N LEU A 61 -20.54 6.57 2.40
CA LEU A 61 -20.38 5.12 2.53
C LEU A 61 -20.73 4.58 3.92
N ASN A 62 -20.67 5.39 4.97
CA ASN A 62 -20.90 4.96 6.35
C ASN A 62 -22.33 4.48 6.63
N SER A 63 -23.30 4.82 5.76
CA SER A 63 -24.67 4.28 5.81
C SER A 63 -24.76 2.85 5.25
N TYR A 64 -23.73 2.40 4.54
CA TYR A 64 -23.69 1.10 3.87
C TYR A 64 -22.68 0.14 4.51
N TYR A 65 -21.61 0.64 5.13
CA TYR A 65 -20.50 -0.12 5.68
C TYR A 65 -20.17 0.33 7.10
N ASP A 66 -19.92 -0.62 8.00
CA ASP A 66 -19.55 -0.32 9.39
C ASP A 66 -18.15 0.28 9.49
N THR A 67 -17.25 -0.11 8.58
CA THR A 67 -15.87 0.39 8.48
C THR A 67 -15.46 0.47 7.02
N PRO A 68 -14.45 1.27 6.66
CA PRO A 68 -13.93 1.29 5.29
C PRO A 68 -13.16 0.03 4.90
N TYR A 69 -12.76 -0.81 5.85
CA TYR A 69 -11.96 -2.01 5.58
C TYR A 69 -12.72 -3.08 4.78
N PHE A 70 -11.97 -3.86 4.03
CA PHE A 70 -12.47 -4.93 3.16
C PHE A 70 -13.42 -5.92 3.87
N PHE A 71 -13.20 -6.21 5.15
CA PHE A 71 -14.05 -7.14 5.91
C PHE A 71 -15.46 -6.60 6.21
N SER A 72 -15.73 -5.32 5.93
CA SER A 72 -17.08 -4.75 5.93
C SER A 72 -17.83 -4.98 4.61
N SER A 73 -17.18 -5.54 3.57
CA SER A 73 -17.81 -5.90 2.30
C SER A 73 -19.00 -6.81 2.51
N ARG A 74 -20.09 -6.52 1.80
CA ARG A 74 -21.32 -7.33 1.85
C ARG A 74 -21.14 -8.66 1.16
N ALA A 75 -20.39 -8.70 0.08
CA ALA A 75 -20.09 -9.92 -0.65
C ALA A 75 -19.24 -10.86 0.20
N LEU A 76 -18.23 -10.33 0.91
CA LEU A 76 -17.39 -11.14 1.78
C LEU A 76 -18.19 -11.72 2.96
N ARG A 77 -19.12 -10.95 3.53
CA ARG A 77 -20.02 -11.45 4.60
C ARG A 77 -20.93 -12.58 4.16
N GLN A 78 -21.19 -12.72 2.86
CA GLN A 78 -21.98 -13.81 2.27
C GLN A 78 -21.11 -15.00 1.84
N SER A 79 -19.80 -14.90 2.01
CA SER A 79 -18.83 -15.91 1.59
C SER A 79 -18.34 -16.71 2.79
N GLU A 80 -18.08 -17.99 2.58
CA GLU A 80 -17.30 -18.79 3.52
C GLU A 80 -15.81 -18.58 3.22
N TYR A 81 -15.04 -18.24 4.24
CA TYR A 81 -13.59 -18.10 4.12
C TYR A 81 -12.86 -18.60 5.36
N CYS A 82 -11.62 -18.96 5.21
CA CYS A 82 -10.72 -19.29 6.32
C CYS A 82 -9.57 -18.30 6.38
N THR A 83 -9.13 -18.01 7.59
CA THR A 83 -7.97 -17.14 7.84
C THR A 83 -6.78 -17.98 8.25
N LEU A 84 -5.66 -17.79 7.55
CA LEU A 84 -4.38 -18.40 7.87
C LEU A 84 -3.40 -17.33 8.32
N GLU A 85 -2.91 -17.45 9.55
CA GLU A 85 -1.90 -16.53 10.08
C GLU A 85 -0.50 -17.10 9.83
N LEU A 86 0.34 -16.33 9.10
CA LEU A 86 1.75 -16.65 8.90
C LEU A 86 2.55 -16.16 10.10
N LYS A 87 3.23 -17.07 10.80
CA LYS A 87 3.95 -16.77 12.04
C LYS A 87 5.46 -16.71 11.88
N THR A 88 6.00 -17.28 10.80
CA THR A 88 7.43 -17.34 10.57
C THR A 88 7.89 -16.14 9.74
N VAL A 89 8.84 -15.37 10.26
CA VAL A 89 9.43 -14.23 9.58
C VAL A 89 10.73 -14.67 8.90
N TYR A 90 10.81 -14.47 7.58
CA TYR A 90 12.00 -14.80 6.78
C TYR A 90 12.78 -13.54 6.34
N ARG A 91 12.15 -12.36 6.35
CA ARG A 91 12.75 -11.11 5.87
C ARG A 91 13.83 -10.57 6.80
N GLN A 92 13.70 -10.83 8.10
CA GLN A 92 14.58 -10.31 9.13
C GLN A 92 15.11 -11.44 10.00
N SER A 93 16.42 -11.48 10.22
CA SER A 93 17.10 -12.48 11.06
C SER A 93 17.47 -11.97 12.46
N ASP A 94 17.46 -10.66 12.68
CA ASP A 94 17.69 -10.07 14.01
C ASP A 94 16.46 -10.30 14.90
N THR A 95 16.57 -11.27 15.78
CA THR A 95 15.47 -11.69 16.68
C THR A 95 15.11 -10.60 17.68
N HIS A 96 16.08 -9.78 18.11
CA HIS A 96 15.82 -8.67 19.03
C HIS A 96 15.01 -7.57 18.32
N PHE A 97 15.41 -7.22 17.11
CA PHE A 97 14.66 -6.25 16.32
C PHE A 97 13.25 -6.75 15.98
N LEU A 98 13.12 -8.05 15.69
CA LEU A 98 11.79 -8.66 15.49
C LEU A 98 10.90 -8.57 16.73
N ASP A 99 11.46 -8.83 17.94
CA ASP A 99 10.71 -8.67 19.18
C ASP A 99 10.23 -7.21 19.36
N MET A 100 11.09 -6.25 19.10
CA MET A 100 10.74 -4.83 19.14
C MET A 100 9.58 -4.50 18.20
N LEU A 101 9.64 -4.96 16.95
CA LEU A 101 8.58 -4.74 15.97
C LEU A 101 7.27 -5.41 16.38
N ASN A 102 7.31 -6.63 16.89
CA ASN A 102 6.13 -7.33 17.37
C ASN A 102 5.50 -6.64 18.57
N ARG A 103 6.29 -6.11 19.49
CA ARG A 103 5.79 -5.33 20.64
C ARG A 103 5.09 -4.06 20.19
N ILE A 104 5.61 -3.37 19.17
CA ILE A 104 4.93 -2.20 18.58
C ILE A 104 3.61 -2.65 17.93
N ARG A 105 3.65 -3.70 17.14
CA ARG A 105 2.49 -4.26 16.44
C ARG A 105 1.35 -4.65 17.40
N GLU A 106 1.69 -5.19 18.56
CA GLU A 106 0.75 -5.63 19.58
C GLU A 106 0.37 -4.52 20.58
N ASN A 107 0.77 -3.28 20.30
CA ASN A 107 0.56 -2.11 21.19
C ASN A 107 1.14 -2.32 22.61
N ARG A 108 2.26 -3.04 22.71
CA ARG A 108 3.02 -3.27 23.94
C ARG A 108 4.28 -2.42 23.99
N CYS A 109 4.19 -1.18 23.52
CA CYS A 109 5.30 -0.24 23.45
C CYS A 109 5.48 0.45 24.80
N ASP A 110 6.58 0.19 25.48
CA ASP A 110 6.98 0.85 26.71
C ASP A 110 8.11 1.87 26.46
N LYS A 111 8.46 2.62 27.51
CA LYS A 111 9.51 3.62 27.45
C LYS A 111 10.87 3.02 27.07
N THR A 112 11.19 1.84 27.55
CA THR A 112 12.48 1.17 27.27
C THR A 112 12.64 0.88 25.80
N LEU A 113 11.59 0.34 25.17
CA LEU A 113 11.55 0.06 23.74
C LEU A 113 11.65 1.35 22.93
N LEU A 114 10.93 2.40 23.32
CA LEU A 114 11.02 3.71 22.65
C LEU A 114 12.41 4.32 22.77
N ASP A 115 13.02 4.26 23.94
CA ASP A 115 14.39 4.77 24.16
C ASP A 115 15.41 3.99 23.29
N GLU A 116 15.20 2.71 23.11
CA GLU A 116 16.05 1.88 22.26
C GLU A 116 15.87 2.20 20.76
N LEU A 117 14.65 2.34 20.29
CA LEU A 117 14.35 2.77 18.91
C LEU A 117 14.92 4.17 18.64
N ASN A 118 14.80 5.09 19.60
CA ASN A 118 15.29 6.44 19.47
C ASN A 118 16.83 6.54 19.42
N ARG A 119 17.57 5.52 19.84
CA ARG A 119 19.04 5.45 19.62
C ARG A 119 19.41 5.38 18.14
N ARG A 120 18.49 4.99 17.28
CA ARG A 120 18.68 4.98 15.82
C ARG A 120 18.48 6.36 15.18
N TYR A 121 17.95 7.32 15.94
CA TYR A 121 17.81 8.69 15.48
C TYR A 121 19.16 9.38 15.42
N ILE A 122 19.57 9.76 14.22
CA ILE A 122 20.81 10.51 13.96
C ILE A 122 20.41 11.88 13.44
N PRO A 123 20.65 12.95 14.21
CA PRO A 123 20.37 14.31 13.72
C PRO A 123 21.18 14.61 12.45
N ASN A 124 20.54 15.22 11.46
CA ASN A 124 21.14 15.58 10.18
C ASN A 124 21.80 14.40 9.45
N PHE A 125 21.19 13.21 9.56
CA PHE A 125 21.65 12.02 8.86
C PHE A 125 21.76 12.29 7.36
N ASN A 126 22.95 12.15 6.82
CA ASN A 126 23.24 12.33 5.41
C ASN A 126 24.16 11.18 4.94
N PRO A 127 23.58 10.01 4.64
CA PRO A 127 24.33 8.84 4.20
C PRO A 127 24.99 9.08 2.84
N SER A 128 26.10 8.40 2.59
CA SER A 128 26.68 8.38 1.25
C SER A 128 25.75 7.67 0.26
N LYS A 129 25.83 8.05 -1.02
CA LYS A 129 25.01 7.41 -2.08
C LYS A 129 25.31 5.91 -2.26
N GLU A 130 26.48 5.47 -1.87
CA GLU A 130 26.95 4.09 -1.96
C GLU A 130 26.34 3.18 -0.88
N GLU A 131 25.80 3.75 0.19
CA GLU A 131 25.18 2.99 1.29
C GLU A 131 23.76 2.50 0.98
N GLY A 132 23.16 2.92 -0.14
CA GLY A 132 21.88 2.40 -0.61
C GLY A 132 20.67 2.76 0.26
N TYR A 133 20.73 3.85 1.03
CA TYR A 133 19.60 4.34 1.79
C TYR A 133 18.55 4.95 0.89
N ILE A 134 17.27 4.68 1.20
CA ILE A 134 16.10 5.38 0.64
C ILE A 134 15.45 6.23 1.72
N GLN A 135 14.93 7.38 1.34
CA GLN A 135 14.24 8.29 2.25
C GLN A 135 12.72 8.11 2.11
N LEU A 136 12.05 7.77 3.21
CA LEU A 136 10.60 7.71 3.27
C LEU A 136 10.04 9.06 3.72
N THR A 137 8.99 9.52 3.06
CA THR A 137 8.30 10.77 3.38
C THR A 137 6.80 10.53 3.52
N THR A 138 6.11 11.42 4.22
CA THR A 138 4.67 11.36 4.40
C THR A 138 3.88 12.06 3.29
N HIS A 139 4.56 12.84 2.42
CA HIS A 139 3.91 13.63 1.38
C HIS A 139 4.66 13.52 0.05
N ASN A 140 3.90 13.34 -1.04
CA ASN A 140 4.45 13.20 -2.39
C ASN A 140 5.33 14.38 -2.83
N TYR A 141 4.96 15.63 -2.50
CA TYR A 141 5.75 16.80 -2.86
C TYR A 141 7.16 16.80 -2.23
N GLN A 142 7.30 16.19 -1.04
CA GLN A 142 8.62 16.05 -0.41
C GLN A 142 9.46 15.01 -1.13
N ALA A 143 8.86 13.86 -1.47
CA ALA A 143 9.53 12.82 -2.25
C ALA A 143 9.97 13.36 -3.61
N GLN A 144 9.08 14.08 -4.31
CA GLN A 144 9.39 14.69 -5.60
C GLN A 144 10.59 15.65 -5.50
N ARG A 145 10.58 16.56 -4.53
CA ARG A 145 11.69 17.53 -4.34
C ARG A 145 13.03 16.85 -4.06
N ILE A 146 13.02 15.74 -3.29
CA ILE A 146 14.22 14.96 -3.03
C ILE A 146 14.68 14.27 -4.32
N ASN A 147 13.78 13.62 -5.03
CA ASN A 147 14.08 12.91 -6.26
C ASN A 147 14.62 13.84 -7.35
N GLU A 148 14.00 15.02 -7.55
CA GLU A 148 14.48 16.06 -8.48
C GLU A 148 15.89 16.54 -8.12
N HIS A 149 16.15 16.77 -6.81
CA HIS A 149 17.47 17.17 -6.34
C HIS A 149 18.52 16.11 -6.63
N GLU A 150 18.25 14.85 -6.33
CA GLU A 150 19.17 13.74 -6.57
C GLU A 150 19.36 13.47 -8.07
N LEU A 151 18.29 13.56 -8.86
CA LEU A 151 18.35 13.43 -10.31
C LEU A 151 19.21 14.53 -10.95
N ALA A 152 19.11 15.76 -10.45
CA ALA A 152 19.93 16.87 -10.94
C ALA A 152 21.44 16.65 -10.75
N GLN A 153 21.83 15.95 -9.67
CA GLN A 153 23.22 15.62 -9.36
C GLN A 153 23.80 14.48 -10.20
N LEU A 154 22.96 13.65 -10.82
CA LEU A 154 23.46 12.58 -11.67
C LEU A 154 24.05 13.14 -12.95
N PRO A 155 25.24 12.64 -13.37
CA PRO A 155 25.85 13.03 -14.64
C PRO A 155 25.05 12.47 -15.82
N GLY A 156 25.21 13.11 -16.98
CA GLY A 156 24.68 12.61 -18.23
C GLY A 156 23.38 13.27 -18.68
N ARG A 157 22.86 12.75 -19.79
CA ARG A 157 21.67 13.29 -20.46
C ARG A 157 20.41 12.84 -19.73
N SER A 158 19.46 13.78 -19.57
CA SER A 158 18.08 13.49 -19.18
C SER A 158 17.28 12.92 -20.35
N PHE A 159 16.40 11.98 -20.04
CA PHE A 159 15.40 11.42 -20.94
C PHE A 159 14.03 11.80 -20.39
N THR A 160 13.23 12.44 -21.26
CA THR A 160 11.89 12.91 -20.89
C THR A 160 10.85 12.00 -21.55
N PHE A 161 9.92 11.51 -20.74
CA PHE A 161 8.79 10.69 -21.16
C PHE A 161 7.51 11.47 -20.85
N ARG A 162 6.58 11.54 -21.81
CA ARG A 162 5.29 12.19 -21.62
C ARG A 162 4.20 11.14 -21.63
N ALA A 163 3.31 11.18 -20.63
CA ALA A 163 2.13 10.35 -20.60
C ALA A 163 1.18 10.74 -21.74
N GLN A 164 0.52 9.74 -22.32
CA GLN A 164 -0.64 9.93 -23.16
C GLN A 164 -1.89 9.67 -22.31
N ILE A 165 -2.75 10.68 -22.20
CA ILE A 165 -3.95 10.63 -21.37
C ILE A 165 -5.17 10.62 -22.27
N ASP A 166 -5.97 9.58 -22.20
CA ASP A 166 -7.21 9.45 -22.94
C ASP A 166 -8.42 9.66 -22.02
N GLY A 167 -9.34 10.54 -22.43
CA GLY A 167 -10.57 10.83 -21.69
C GLY A 167 -10.36 11.74 -20.48
N LYS A 168 -11.28 11.64 -19.51
CA LYS A 168 -11.26 12.42 -18.27
C LYS A 168 -10.62 11.60 -17.16
N PHE A 169 -9.30 11.71 -17.03
CA PHE A 169 -8.55 11.06 -15.95
C PHE A 169 -7.98 12.16 -15.03
N PRO A 170 -8.36 12.22 -13.76
CA PRO A 170 -7.94 13.32 -12.90
C PRO A 170 -6.47 13.21 -12.53
N GLU A 171 -5.77 14.35 -12.52
CA GLU A 171 -4.32 14.45 -12.30
C GLU A 171 -3.86 13.80 -10.98
N TYR A 172 -4.64 13.93 -9.89
CA TYR A 172 -4.34 13.31 -8.60
C TYR A 172 -4.36 11.77 -8.60
N SER A 173 -4.88 11.16 -9.67
CA SER A 173 -4.93 9.70 -9.85
C SER A 173 -3.81 9.18 -10.78
N TYR A 174 -2.93 10.05 -11.25
CA TYR A 174 -1.82 9.62 -12.08
C TYR A 174 -0.88 8.73 -11.27
N PRO A 175 -0.43 7.60 -11.83
CA PRO A 175 0.53 6.71 -11.15
C PRO A 175 1.93 7.30 -11.04
N THR A 176 2.24 8.29 -11.89
CA THR A 176 3.49 9.07 -11.91
C THR A 176 3.20 10.44 -12.55
N ASP A 177 4.18 11.32 -12.57
CA ASP A 177 4.04 12.63 -13.23
C ASP A 177 3.71 12.50 -14.71
N GLU A 178 2.90 13.40 -15.24
CA GLU A 178 2.60 13.48 -16.68
C GLU A 178 3.88 13.59 -17.53
N VAL A 179 4.88 14.27 -16.99
CA VAL A 179 6.20 14.43 -17.60
C VAL A 179 7.23 13.82 -16.67
N LEU A 180 7.66 12.60 -16.99
CA LEU A 180 8.67 11.87 -16.23
C LEU A 180 10.05 12.12 -16.80
N GLU A 181 10.98 12.61 -15.98
CA GLU A 181 12.39 12.78 -16.33
C GLU A 181 13.23 11.72 -15.61
N LEU A 182 14.10 11.05 -16.35
CA LEU A 182 15.03 10.05 -15.86
C LEU A 182 16.43 10.26 -16.41
N LYS A 183 17.43 9.87 -15.65
CA LYS A 183 18.83 9.76 -16.10
C LYS A 183 19.35 8.35 -15.88
N ARG A 184 20.34 7.96 -16.66
CA ARG A 184 21.01 6.66 -16.44
C ARG A 184 21.65 6.65 -15.04
N GLY A 185 21.35 5.61 -14.27
CA GLY A 185 21.79 5.47 -12.88
C GLY A 185 20.80 6.06 -11.84
N ALA A 186 19.65 6.59 -12.27
CA ALA A 186 18.58 6.91 -11.34
C ALA A 186 18.05 5.65 -10.67
N GLN A 187 17.77 5.74 -9.38
CA GLN A 187 17.07 4.70 -8.63
C GLN A 187 15.56 4.86 -8.89
N VAL A 188 14.92 3.79 -9.32
CA VAL A 188 13.49 3.71 -9.64
C VAL A 188 12.84 2.55 -8.93
#